data_a406d75875a5b98954c62662936da319
#
_entry.id   a406d75875a5b98954c62662936da319
#
_cell.length_a   1.000
_cell.length_b   1.000
_cell.length_c   1.000
_cell.angle_alpha   90.00
_cell.angle_beta   90.00
_cell.angle_gamma   90.00
#
_symmetry.space_group_name_H-M   'P 1'
#
loop_
_entity.id
_entity.type
_entity.pdbx_description
1 polymer ?
#
loop_
_entity_poly.entity_id
_entity_poly.type
_entity_poly.pdbx_seq_one_letter_code
_entity_poly.pdbx_strand_id
1 'polypeptide(L)'
;GSTDNVAMEYGLKFHIDWLKGQKTGFFVDQRENRSLLERYAKGRSVLNMFCYTGGFSVYAMRGDAKLVHSVDSSAKAIDLTNKNIELNFPGDTRHAAYAEDAFKYLDRMGDQYDLIVLDPPAFAKHRDALRNALQGYRKLNVKAFEKNQARRYSFHFLVLASRQ
;
A
#
# COMPACT_ATOMS: atom_id res chain seq x y z
N GLY A 1 -27.69 17.31 1.44
CA GLY A 1 -26.54 17.15 0.58
C GLY A 1 -25.98 15.74 0.70
N SER A 2 -25.66 15.08 -0.40
CA SER A 2 -25.03 13.76 -0.43
C SER A 2 -23.73 13.80 0.35
N THR A 3 -23.57 12.91 1.32
CA THR A 3 -22.34 12.75 2.12
C THR A 3 -21.35 11.79 1.47
N ASP A 4 -21.52 11.49 0.18
CA ASP A 4 -20.60 10.64 -0.57
C ASP A 4 -19.33 11.42 -0.89
N ASN A 5 -18.39 11.38 0.04
CA ASN A 5 -17.07 11.98 -0.09
C ASN A 5 -16.19 11.14 -1.03
N VAL A 6 -16.51 11.14 -2.32
CA VAL A 6 -15.73 10.45 -3.34
C VAL A 6 -14.92 11.48 -4.12
N ALA A 7 -13.60 11.33 -4.11
CA ALA A 7 -12.70 12.06 -5.00
C ALA A 7 -12.31 11.21 -6.20
N MET A 8 -11.92 11.89 -7.27
CA MET A 8 -11.40 11.25 -8.48
C MET A 8 -9.93 11.61 -8.70
N GLU A 9 -9.13 10.61 -9.03
CA GLU A 9 -7.74 10.78 -9.43
C GLU A 9 -7.45 9.92 -10.67
N TYR A 10 -7.14 10.53 -11.79
CA TYR A 10 -6.88 9.84 -13.07
C TYR A 10 -7.96 8.81 -13.45
N GLY A 11 -9.24 9.14 -13.22
CA GLY A 11 -10.38 8.28 -13.52
C GLY A 11 -10.70 7.23 -12.45
N LEU A 12 -9.87 7.06 -11.44
CA LEU A 12 -10.13 6.20 -10.28
C LEU A 12 -10.88 6.96 -9.19
N LYS A 13 -11.77 6.28 -8.50
CA LYS A 13 -12.63 6.84 -7.45
C LYS A 13 -12.14 6.40 -6.08
N PHE A 14 -12.15 7.32 -5.12
CA PHE A 14 -11.70 7.07 -3.75
C PHE A 14 -12.68 7.66 -2.75
N HIS A 15 -13.15 6.84 -1.80
CA HIS A 15 -13.81 7.34 -0.60
C HIS A 15 -12.80 8.08 0.26
N ILE A 16 -13.14 9.31 0.66
CA ILE A 16 -12.29 10.16 1.49
C ILE A 16 -13.01 10.48 2.80
N ASP A 17 -12.38 10.23 3.93
CA ASP A 17 -12.85 10.62 5.25
C ASP A 17 -12.23 11.96 5.65
N TRP A 18 -12.86 13.06 5.26
CA TRP A 18 -12.41 14.43 5.55
C TRP A 18 -12.40 14.76 7.04
N LEU A 19 -13.27 14.12 7.82
CA LEU A 19 -13.48 14.47 9.23
C LEU A 19 -12.59 13.66 10.18
N LYS A 20 -12.28 12.42 9.84
CA LYS A 20 -11.57 11.47 10.72
C LYS A 20 -10.33 10.85 10.05
N GLY A 21 -10.05 11.17 8.80
CA GLY A 21 -8.88 10.70 8.08
C GLY A 21 -7.59 11.38 8.54
N GLN A 22 -6.44 10.72 8.37
CA GLN A 22 -5.14 11.37 8.56
C GLN A 22 -4.96 12.48 7.52
N LYS A 23 -4.49 13.65 7.97
CA LYS A 23 -4.35 14.86 7.12
C LYS A 23 -5.68 15.18 6.41
N THR A 24 -5.69 15.14 5.07
CA THR A 24 -6.86 15.41 4.22
C THR A 24 -7.65 14.14 3.86
N GLY A 25 -7.34 12.98 4.46
CA GLY A 25 -7.97 11.71 4.15
C GLY A 25 -7.43 11.01 2.89
N PHE A 26 -6.57 11.70 2.11
CA PHE A 26 -5.95 11.16 0.90
C PHE A 26 -4.60 11.83 0.63
N PHE A 27 -3.58 11.05 0.26
CA PHE A 27 -2.22 11.55 0.02
C PHE A 27 -2.01 11.89 -1.46
N VAL A 28 -2.36 13.10 -1.86
CA VAL A 28 -2.26 13.58 -3.26
C VAL A 28 -0.81 13.63 -3.75
N ASP A 29 0.15 13.90 -2.86
CA ASP A 29 1.59 13.93 -3.13
C ASP A 29 2.15 12.59 -3.62
N GLN A 30 1.48 11.47 -3.34
CA GLN A 30 1.87 10.13 -3.79
C GLN A 30 1.32 9.76 -5.18
N ARG A 31 0.64 10.66 -5.87
CA ARG A 31 -0.01 10.40 -7.18
C ARG A 31 0.94 9.83 -8.22
N GLU A 32 2.10 10.46 -8.39
CA GLU A 32 3.10 10.03 -9.39
C GLU A 32 3.69 8.65 -9.04
N ASN A 33 3.89 8.38 -7.76
CA ASN A 33 4.35 7.09 -7.27
C ASN A 33 3.30 5.99 -7.52
N ARG A 34 2.00 6.29 -7.35
CA ARG A 34 0.92 5.36 -7.69
C ARG A 34 0.89 5.07 -9.19
N SER A 35 1.05 6.09 -10.04
CA SER A 35 1.11 5.93 -11.50
C SER A 35 2.34 5.12 -11.92
N LEU A 36 3.46 5.29 -11.24
CA LEU A 36 4.66 4.49 -11.49
C LEU A 36 4.42 3.01 -11.16
N LEU A 37 3.83 2.73 -9.99
CA LEU A 37 3.46 1.36 -9.60
C LEU A 37 2.57 0.70 -10.65
N GLU A 38 1.56 1.41 -11.15
CA GLU A 38 0.64 0.92 -12.18
C GLU A 38 1.38 0.37 -13.41
N ARG A 39 2.39 1.11 -13.89
CA ARG A 39 3.19 0.70 -15.07
C ARG A 39 3.97 -0.60 -14.85
N TYR A 40 4.33 -0.91 -13.60
CA TYR A 40 5.09 -2.11 -13.26
C TYR A 40 4.22 -3.26 -12.74
N ALA A 41 2.92 -3.05 -12.55
CA ALA A 41 2.03 -4.02 -11.92
C ALA A 41 1.61 -5.18 -12.84
N LYS A 42 1.62 -4.97 -14.15
CA LYS A 42 1.07 -5.93 -15.13
C LYS A 42 1.61 -7.36 -14.96
N GLY A 43 0.69 -8.30 -14.73
CA GLY A 43 0.99 -9.72 -14.57
C GLY A 43 1.75 -10.08 -13.29
N ARG A 44 1.94 -9.14 -12.36
CA ARG A 44 2.70 -9.33 -11.11
C ARG A 44 1.80 -9.52 -9.92
N SER A 45 2.31 -10.22 -8.92
CA SER A 45 1.75 -10.25 -7.57
C SER A 45 2.30 -9.08 -6.77
N VAL A 46 1.41 -8.21 -6.32
CA VAL A 46 1.75 -6.95 -5.63
C VAL A 46 1.36 -7.04 -4.16
N LEU A 47 2.28 -6.65 -3.27
CA LEU A 47 2.02 -6.45 -1.85
C LEU A 47 2.11 -4.96 -1.52
N ASN A 48 1.03 -4.38 -1.00
CA ASN A 48 0.98 -3.00 -0.52
C ASN A 48 0.96 -2.98 1.02
N MET A 49 2.10 -2.64 1.62
CA MET A 49 2.26 -2.54 3.08
C MET A 49 1.99 -1.11 3.53
N PHE A 50 1.35 -0.95 4.73
CA PHE A 50 0.87 0.33 5.22
C PHE A 50 -0.11 0.97 4.22
N CYS A 51 -1.07 0.17 3.77
CA CYS A 51 -1.86 0.50 2.59
C CYS A 51 -2.82 1.68 2.81
N TYR A 52 -3.10 2.08 4.06
CA TYR A 52 -4.03 3.14 4.43
C TYR A 52 -5.39 2.99 3.71
N THR A 53 -5.71 3.87 2.77
CA THR A 53 -6.96 3.83 2.00
C THR A 53 -6.86 2.97 0.72
N GLY A 54 -5.76 2.25 0.52
CA GLY A 54 -5.57 1.36 -0.61
C GLY A 54 -5.22 2.04 -1.93
N GLY A 55 -4.78 3.30 -1.91
CA GLY A 55 -4.47 4.05 -3.13
C GLY A 55 -3.53 3.30 -4.08
N PHE A 56 -2.42 2.78 -3.59
CA PHE A 56 -1.50 1.96 -4.39
C PHE A 56 -2.13 0.67 -4.90
N SER A 57 -2.98 0.02 -4.09
CA SER A 57 -3.65 -1.22 -4.48
C SER A 57 -4.63 -1.01 -5.63
N VAL A 58 -5.40 0.08 -5.60
CA VAL A 58 -6.33 0.45 -6.69
C VAL A 58 -5.56 0.68 -8.00
N TYR A 59 -4.42 1.37 -7.95
CA TYR A 59 -3.56 1.58 -9.12
C TYR A 59 -2.92 0.27 -9.62
N ALA A 60 -2.48 -0.61 -8.73
CA ALA A 60 -1.96 -1.93 -9.11
C ALA A 60 -3.02 -2.80 -9.81
N MET A 61 -4.27 -2.75 -9.32
CA MET A 61 -5.40 -3.43 -9.97
C MET A 61 -5.65 -2.92 -11.37
N ARG A 62 -5.67 -1.59 -11.57
CA ARG A 62 -5.83 -0.99 -12.90
C ARG A 62 -4.66 -1.31 -13.83
N GLY A 63 -3.46 -1.46 -13.29
CA GLY A 63 -2.25 -1.87 -14.01
C GLY A 63 -2.20 -3.36 -14.35
N ASP A 64 -3.31 -4.09 -14.30
CA ASP A 64 -3.42 -5.52 -14.61
C ASP A 64 -2.52 -6.43 -13.76
N ALA A 65 -2.34 -6.10 -12.47
CA ALA A 65 -1.74 -7.03 -11.51
C ALA A 65 -2.55 -8.34 -11.48
N LYS A 66 -1.86 -9.48 -11.39
CA LYS A 66 -2.52 -10.79 -11.28
C LYS A 66 -3.04 -11.05 -9.86
N LEU A 67 -2.43 -10.42 -8.86
CA LEU A 67 -2.78 -10.51 -7.44
C LEU A 67 -2.36 -9.21 -6.75
N VAL A 68 -3.22 -8.69 -5.88
CA VAL A 68 -2.92 -7.52 -5.04
C VAL A 68 -3.32 -7.81 -3.60
N HIS A 69 -2.37 -7.78 -2.69
CA HIS A 69 -2.63 -7.87 -1.26
C HIS A 69 -2.31 -6.54 -0.58
N SER A 70 -3.20 -6.11 0.30
CA SER A 70 -3.08 -4.89 1.10
C SER A 70 -2.94 -5.24 2.57
N VAL A 71 -2.01 -4.60 3.27
CA VAL A 71 -1.77 -4.83 4.71
C VAL A 71 -1.70 -3.50 5.44
N ASP A 72 -2.47 -3.38 6.50
CA ASP A 72 -2.42 -2.26 7.44
C ASP A 72 -2.82 -2.74 8.83
N SER A 73 -2.27 -2.17 9.88
CA SER A 73 -2.64 -2.50 11.26
C SER A 73 -4.03 -1.98 11.66
N SER A 74 -4.56 -1.00 10.93
CA SER A 74 -5.86 -0.39 11.16
C SER A 74 -6.97 -1.14 10.42
N ALA A 75 -7.87 -1.79 11.14
CA ALA A 75 -9.06 -2.40 10.56
C ALA A 75 -9.92 -1.38 9.76
N LYS A 76 -10.00 -0.12 10.25
CA LYS A 76 -10.70 0.96 9.53
C LYS A 76 -10.04 1.27 8.18
N ALA A 77 -8.72 1.25 8.10
CA ALA A 77 -7.98 1.45 6.85
C ALA A 77 -8.26 0.29 5.87
N ILE A 78 -8.28 -0.94 6.37
CA ILE A 78 -8.62 -2.13 5.57
C ILE A 78 -10.06 -2.08 5.04
N ASP A 79 -11.02 -1.69 5.87
CA ASP A 79 -12.42 -1.51 5.43
C ASP A 79 -12.51 -0.48 4.30
N LEU A 80 -11.80 0.63 4.42
CA LEU A 80 -11.79 1.68 3.41
C LEU A 80 -11.07 1.23 2.13
N THR A 81 -9.99 0.49 2.27
CA THR A 81 -9.30 -0.15 1.13
C THR A 81 -10.26 -1.07 0.36
N ASN A 82 -10.97 -1.95 1.03
CA ASN A 82 -11.94 -2.84 0.40
C ASN A 82 -13.06 -2.07 -0.31
N LYS A 83 -13.58 -0.99 0.30
CA LYS A 83 -14.57 -0.11 -0.33
C LYS A 83 -14.02 0.56 -1.60
N ASN A 84 -12.78 1.02 -1.59
CA ASN A 84 -12.16 1.66 -2.75
C ASN A 84 -11.88 0.65 -3.88
N ILE A 85 -11.52 -0.57 -3.55
CA ILE A 85 -11.37 -1.64 -4.54
C ILE A 85 -12.73 -1.97 -5.16
N GLU A 86 -13.77 -2.23 -4.35
CA GLU A 86 -15.11 -2.54 -4.84
C GLU A 86 -15.71 -1.41 -5.69
N LEU A 87 -15.44 -0.14 -5.33
CA LEU A 87 -15.90 1.04 -6.06
C LEU A 87 -15.35 1.11 -7.49
N ASN A 88 -14.12 0.62 -7.71
CA ASN A 88 -13.43 0.68 -9.00
C ASN A 88 -13.47 -0.67 -9.76
N PHE A 89 -13.51 -1.78 -9.06
CA PHE A 89 -13.42 -3.14 -9.60
C PHE A 89 -14.45 -4.05 -8.94
N PRO A 90 -15.76 -3.81 -9.14
CA PRO A 90 -16.81 -4.55 -8.47
C PRO A 90 -16.74 -6.06 -8.79
N GLY A 91 -16.71 -6.88 -7.73
CA GLY A 91 -16.64 -8.34 -7.86
C GLY A 91 -15.30 -8.91 -8.30
N ASP A 92 -14.23 -8.10 -8.38
CA ASP A 92 -12.90 -8.58 -8.75
C ASP A 92 -12.25 -9.35 -7.58
N THR A 93 -11.84 -10.58 -7.83
CA THR A 93 -11.29 -11.49 -6.83
C THR A 93 -9.78 -11.45 -6.69
N ARG A 94 -9.08 -10.62 -7.47
CA ARG A 94 -7.61 -10.50 -7.43
C ARG A 94 -7.08 -9.81 -6.18
N HIS A 95 -7.95 -9.13 -5.40
CA HIS A 95 -7.56 -8.39 -4.22
C HIS A 95 -7.93 -9.10 -2.93
N ALA A 96 -7.03 -9.03 -1.93
CA ALA A 96 -7.32 -9.36 -0.53
C ALA A 96 -6.64 -8.35 0.40
N ALA A 97 -7.26 -8.06 1.55
CA ALA A 97 -6.73 -7.12 2.52
C ALA A 97 -6.71 -7.72 3.93
N TYR A 98 -5.67 -7.38 4.70
CA TYR A 98 -5.38 -7.96 6.01
C TYR A 98 -5.14 -6.86 7.04
N ALA A 99 -5.95 -6.85 8.11
CA ALA A 99 -5.76 -5.99 9.28
C ALA A 99 -4.70 -6.62 10.18
N GLU A 100 -3.43 -6.36 9.90
CA GLU A 100 -2.31 -7.01 10.57
C GLU A 100 -1.10 -6.08 10.67
N ASP A 101 -0.28 -6.27 11.71
CA ASP A 101 1.02 -5.60 11.83
C ASP A 101 1.95 -5.98 10.68
N ALA A 102 2.59 -4.99 10.07
CA ALA A 102 3.42 -5.16 8.88
C ALA A 102 4.59 -6.12 9.11
N PHE A 103 5.25 -6.07 10.28
CA PHE A 103 6.37 -6.95 10.59
C PHE A 103 5.92 -8.40 10.76
N LYS A 104 4.78 -8.61 11.45
CA LYS A 104 4.20 -9.95 11.61
C LYS A 104 3.81 -10.54 10.27
N TYR A 105 3.21 -9.72 9.40
CA TYR A 105 2.86 -10.14 8.06
C TYR A 105 4.09 -10.55 7.25
N LEU A 106 5.16 -9.74 7.24
CA LEU A 106 6.41 -10.05 6.56
C LEU A 106 7.07 -11.34 7.08
N ASP A 107 6.96 -11.62 8.39
CA ASP A 107 7.52 -12.84 8.97
C ASP A 107 6.83 -14.11 8.48
N ARG A 108 5.51 -14.06 8.27
CA ARG A 108 4.71 -15.23 7.86
C ARG A 108 4.45 -15.33 6.36
N MET A 109 4.63 -14.23 5.59
CA MET A 109 4.37 -14.26 4.16
C MET A 109 5.36 -15.19 3.45
N GLY A 110 4.85 -15.89 2.42
CA GLY A 110 5.70 -16.63 1.49
C GLY A 110 6.42 -15.71 0.50
N ASP A 111 7.08 -16.31 -0.48
CA ASP A 111 7.79 -15.65 -1.59
C ASP A 111 6.90 -15.40 -2.82
N GLN A 112 5.59 -15.23 -2.59
CA GLN A 112 4.59 -15.12 -3.65
C GLN A 112 4.52 -13.76 -4.36
N TYR A 113 5.18 -12.73 -3.82
CA TYR A 113 5.09 -11.38 -4.36
C TYR A 113 6.26 -11.03 -5.27
N ASP A 114 5.94 -10.43 -6.42
CA ASP A 114 6.91 -9.91 -7.39
C ASP A 114 7.25 -8.44 -7.14
N LEU A 115 6.34 -7.70 -6.49
CA LEU A 115 6.44 -6.26 -6.26
C LEU A 115 5.91 -5.92 -4.87
N ILE A 116 6.73 -5.24 -4.06
CA ILE A 116 6.35 -4.82 -2.70
C ILE A 116 6.45 -3.31 -2.58
N VAL A 117 5.35 -2.68 -2.15
CA VAL A 117 5.28 -1.26 -1.80
C VAL A 117 5.44 -1.13 -0.29
N LEU A 118 6.40 -0.32 0.15
CA LEU A 118 6.59 0.06 1.55
C LEU A 118 6.46 1.58 1.68
N ASP A 119 5.35 2.04 2.25
CA ASP A 119 5.10 3.45 2.54
C ASP A 119 4.74 3.65 4.03
N PRO A 120 5.68 3.35 4.94
CA PRO A 120 5.40 3.40 6.36
C PRO A 120 5.18 4.83 6.83
N PRO A 121 4.34 5.04 7.88
CA PRO A 121 4.14 6.36 8.47
C PRO A 121 5.44 6.92 9.03
N ALA A 122 5.54 8.24 9.10
CA ALA A 122 6.69 8.89 9.74
C ALA A 122 6.76 8.52 11.21
N PHE A 123 7.77 7.73 11.58
CA PHE A 123 7.95 7.23 12.94
C PHE A 123 8.54 8.24 13.93
N ALA A 124 8.92 9.46 13.50
CA ALA A 124 9.75 10.32 14.34
C ALA A 124 9.21 11.74 14.49
N LYS A 125 8.70 12.05 15.69
CA LYS A 125 8.55 13.44 16.17
C LYS A 125 9.70 13.91 17.05
N HIS A 126 10.63 13.02 17.48
CA HIS A 126 11.75 13.33 18.40
C HIS A 126 13.01 12.53 18.02
N ARG A 127 14.21 13.06 18.38
CA ARG A 127 15.53 12.47 18.04
C ARG A 127 15.70 11.00 18.43
N ASP A 128 15.16 10.58 19.57
CA ASP A 128 15.25 9.18 20.03
C ASP A 128 14.33 8.26 19.22
N ALA A 129 13.17 8.76 18.78
CA ALA A 129 12.27 8.06 17.88
C ALA A 129 12.87 7.89 16.46
N LEU A 130 13.73 8.82 16.02
CA LEU A 130 14.39 8.74 14.71
C LEU A 130 15.31 7.51 14.59
N ARG A 131 16.09 7.21 15.65
CA ARG A 131 16.99 6.06 15.65
C ARG A 131 16.21 4.75 15.58
N ASN A 132 15.12 4.62 16.34
CA ASN A 132 14.22 3.45 16.30
C ASN A 132 13.49 3.33 14.95
N ALA A 133 13.07 4.45 14.38
CA ALA A 133 12.48 4.49 13.05
C ALA A 133 13.43 4.01 11.98
N LEU A 134 14.68 4.51 11.94
CA LEU A 134 15.71 4.09 10.98
C LEU A 134 16.01 2.58 11.09
N GLN A 135 16.06 2.05 12.31
CA GLN A 135 16.22 0.61 12.52
C GLN A 135 14.99 -0.18 12.01
N GLY A 136 13.77 0.34 12.25
CA GLY A 136 12.53 -0.23 11.73
C GLY A 136 12.52 -0.26 10.21
N TYR A 137 12.84 0.85 9.54
CA TYR A 137 12.97 0.93 8.08
C TYR A 137 14.00 -0.06 7.53
N ARG A 138 15.18 -0.11 8.16
CA ARG A 138 16.24 -1.06 7.77
C ARG A 138 15.75 -2.52 7.88
N LYS A 139 15.11 -2.89 8.97
CA LYS A 139 14.57 -4.25 9.18
C LYS A 139 13.50 -4.60 8.14
N LEU A 140 12.58 -3.68 7.86
CA LEU A 140 11.53 -3.87 6.83
C LEU A 140 12.16 -4.09 5.46
N ASN A 141 13.11 -3.24 5.07
CA ASN A 141 13.80 -3.35 3.79
C ASN A 141 14.58 -4.65 3.66
N VAL A 142 15.34 -5.04 4.70
CA VAL A 142 16.11 -6.30 4.71
C VAL A 142 15.18 -7.49 4.57
N LYS A 143 14.11 -7.58 5.39
CA LYS A 143 13.16 -8.68 5.33
C LYS A 143 12.46 -8.77 3.97
N ALA A 144 12.00 -7.64 3.44
CA ALA A 144 11.36 -7.61 2.13
C ALA A 144 12.34 -8.05 1.03
N PHE A 145 13.61 -7.61 1.11
CA PHE A 145 14.66 -7.99 0.16
C PHE A 145 15.01 -9.48 0.25
N GLU A 146 15.19 -10.03 1.45
CA GLU A 146 15.48 -11.46 1.66
C GLU A 146 14.36 -12.34 1.12
N LYS A 147 13.09 -12.01 1.42
CA LYS A 147 11.92 -12.71 0.91
C LYS A 147 11.80 -12.65 -0.60
N ASN A 148 12.31 -11.59 -1.18
CA ASN A 148 12.24 -11.37 -2.62
C ASN A 148 13.40 -12.06 -3.37
N GLN A 149 14.59 -12.22 -2.79
CA GLN A 149 15.75 -12.90 -3.42
C GLN A 149 15.54 -14.41 -3.66
N ALA A 150 14.57 -15.04 -2.99
CA ALA A 150 14.24 -16.45 -3.22
C ALA A 150 13.75 -16.73 -4.65
N ARG A 151 13.31 -15.70 -5.40
CA ARG A 151 12.91 -15.81 -6.80
C ARG A 151 14.02 -15.36 -7.74
N ARG A 152 14.55 -16.26 -8.53
CA ARG A 152 15.71 -16.06 -9.43
C ARG A 152 15.46 -15.12 -10.63
N TYR A 153 14.27 -14.50 -10.81
CA TYR A 153 13.96 -13.68 -11.97
C TYR A 153 13.12 -12.45 -11.64
N SER A 154 13.64 -11.29 -12.02
CA SER A 154 12.97 -9.99 -12.18
C SER A 154 12.44 -9.32 -10.93
N PHE A 155 13.32 -8.60 -10.23
CA PHE A 155 13.00 -7.76 -9.07
C PHE A 155 12.56 -6.36 -9.48
N HIS A 156 11.44 -5.92 -8.91
CA HIS A 156 11.17 -4.49 -8.79
C HIS A 156 10.73 -4.20 -7.35
N PHE A 157 11.63 -3.55 -6.63
CA PHE A 157 11.39 -3.11 -5.26
C PHE A 157 11.11 -1.60 -5.33
N LEU A 158 9.89 -1.20 -4.99
CA LEU A 158 9.52 0.20 -4.90
C LEU A 158 9.43 0.60 -3.42
N VAL A 159 10.50 1.18 -2.89
CA VAL A 159 10.47 1.84 -1.58
C VAL A 159 10.05 3.28 -1.82
N LEU A 160 8.84 3.60 -1.40
CA LEU A 160 8.35 4.96 -1.40
C LEU A 160 8.52 5.52 0.00
N ALA A 161 9.56 6.35 0.20
CA ALA A 161 9.66 7.17 1.39
C ALA A 161 8.82 8.43 1.17
N SER A 162 7.81 8.66 1.99
CA SER A 162 7.14 9.95 2.02
C SER A 162 8.17 11.02 2.42
N ARG A 163 8.46 11.94 1.52
CA ARG A 163 9.16 13.18 1.90
C ARG A 163 8.15 14.00 2.72
N GLN A 164 8.45 14.20 4.00
CA GLN A 164 7.82 15.24 4.82
C GLN A 164 8.50 16.57 4.58
#